data_fb32f4278c2ce2e108ef7524b79d3486
#
_entry.id   fb32f4278c2ce2e108ef7524b79d3486
#
_cell.length_a   1.000
_cell.length_b   1.000
_cell.length_c   1.000
_cell.angle_alpha   90.00
_cell.angle_beta   90.00
_cell.angle_gamma   90.00
#
_symmetry.space_group_name_H-M   'P 1'
#
loop_
_entity.id
_entity.type
_entity.pdbx_description
1 polymer ?
#
loop_
_entity_poly.entity_id
_entity_poly.type
_entity_poly.pdbx_seq_one_letter_code
_entity_poly.pdbx_strand_id
1 'polypeptide(L)'
;MKLNQPAHVAKLSDPSTTVSLFSLLLLTLLCVGDARASSATTRALSIAELTTRSDVIVLGTVSFIASDWNLNRTAIETRIDLKVEETLKGTVEHAKVSLYQLGGVVGDSASSLGEAAAFVEGESVAVFLSKNNRERLQVVGFFQGKFSVERRPEGLMAVRRVPGVSKPVDEFPLDNFKLQVQEAIT
;
A
#
# COMPACT_ATOMS: atom_id res chain seq x y z
N MET A 1 46.17 -71.41 -34.98
CA MET A 1 47.63 -71.14 -35.00
C MET A 1 47.84 -69.65 -34.60
N LYS A 2 48.52 -69.46 -33.45
CA LYS A 2 49.25 -68.30 -32.96
C LYS A 2 48.53 -66.94 -32.97
N LEU A 3 48.17 -66.39 -31.76
CA LEU A 3 48.98 -65.45 -30.91
C LEU A 3 49.24 -64.13 -31.61
N ASN A 4 48.89 -62.98 -31.03
CA ASN A 4 49.47 -62.38 -29.84
C ASN A 4 48.76 -61.06 -29.47
N GLN A 5 48.59 -60.82 -28.22
CA GLN A 5 48.34 -59.47 -27.61
C GLN A 5 49.63 -58.62 -27.71
N PRO A 6 49.58 -57.29 -27.47
CA PRO A 6 49.36 -56.82 -26.12
C PRO A 6 48.57 -55.49 -25.99
N ALA A 7 48.16 -55.30 -24.74
CA ALA A 7 47.54 -54.12 -24.18
C ALA A 7 48.37 -52.81 -24.31
N HIS A 8 47.69 -51.75 -24.59
CA HIS A 8 48.21 -50.39 -24.24
C HIS A 8 47.38 -49.80 -23.13
N VAL A 9 48.03 -49.76 -21.99
CA VAL A 9 47.56 -49.01 -20.81
C VAL A 9 47.64 -47.52 -21.12
N ALA A 10 46.50 -46.83 -21.19
CA ALA A 10 46.48 -45.38 -21.25
C ALA A 10 46.66 -44.80 -19.85
N LYS A 11 47.75 -44.13 -19.71
CA LYS A 11 48.20 -43.43 -18.52
C LYS A 11 47.30 -42.14 -18.28
N LEU A 12 46.37 -42.26 -17.36
CA LEU A 12 45.68 -41.10 -16.84
C LEU A 12 46.55 -40.50 -15.72
N SER A 13 46.89 -39.27 -15.89
CA SER A 13 46.92 -38.27 -14.80
C SER A 13 47.74 -37.03 -15.20
N ASP A 14 47.06 -36.08 -15.80
CA ASP A 14 47.58 -34.72 -15.81
C ASP A 14 46.95 -33.98 -14.61
N PRO A 15 47.72 -33.62 -13.59
CA PRO A 15 47.27 -32.90 -12.40
C PRO A 15 46.86 -31.46 -12.69
N SER A 16 47.09 -30.97 -13.91
CA SER A 16 46.77 -29.57 -14.29
C SER A 16 45.27 -29.33 -14.57
N THR A 17 44.51 -30.41 -14.93
CA THR A 17 43.08 -30.30 -15.27
C THR A 17 42.19 -30.25 -14.04
N THR A 18 42.58 -30.83 -12.91
CA THR A 18 41.81 -30.83 -11.67
C THR A 18 41.87 -29.49 -10.96
N VAL A 19 42.99 -28.79 -11.05
CA VAL A 19 43.16 -27.45 -10.43
C VAL A 19 42.31 -26.39 -11.16
N SER A 20 42.16 -26.53 -12.48
CA SER A 20 41.35 -25.58 -13.27
C SER A 20 39.84 -25.69 -12.99
N LEU A 21 39.31 -26.91 -12.75
CA LEU A 21 37.89 -27.12 -12.42
C LEU A 21 37.52 -26.60 -11.01
N PHE A 22 38.42 -26.75 -10.02
CA PHE A 22 38.21 -26.23 -8.68
C PHE A 22 38.29 -24.69 -8.64
N SER A 23 39.15 -24.09 -9.44
CA SER A 23 39.25 -22.62 -9.55
C SER A 23 38.01 -22.01 -10.22
N LEU A 24 37.43 -22.69 -11.21
CA LEU A 24 36.21 -22.23 -11.87
C LEU A 24 34.98 -22.39 -10.97
N LEU A 25 34.89 -23.41 -10.14
CA LEU A 25 33.82 -23.63 -9.16
C LEU A 25 33.87 -22.63 -8.01
N LEU A 26 35.08 -22.25 -7.57
CA LEU A 26 35.25 -21.25 -6.51
C LEU A 26 34.89 -19.82 -6.98
N LEU A 27 35.14 -19.52 -8.27
CA LEU A 27 34.83 -18.21 -8.84
C LEU A 27 33.33 -17.98 -9.04
N THR A 28 32.53 -19.04 -9.28
CA THR A 28 31.07 -18.94 -9.40
C THR A 28 30.37 -18.81 -8.05
N LEU A 29 30.99 -19.21 -6.95
CA LEU A 29 30.40 -19.10 -5.61
C LEU A 29 30.53 -17.67 -5.01
N LEU A 30 31.43 -16.83 -5.55
CA LEU A 30 31.59 -15.44 -5.10
C LEU A 30 30.61 -14.44 -5.76
N CYS A 31 29.79 -14.88 -6.73
CA CYS A 31 28.76 -14.05 -7.40
C CYS A 31 27.35 -14.20 -6.82
N VAL A 32 27.19 -14.85 -5.66
CA VAL A 32 25.94 -14.71 -4.89
C VAL A 32 25.99 -13.34 -4.20
N GLY A 33 25.86 -12.31 -5.02
CA GLY A 33 25.62 -10.96 -4.52
C GLY A 33 24.36 -10.97 -3.68
N ASP A 34 24.45 -10.46 -2.45
CA ASP A 34 23.33 -10.17 -1.59
C ASP A 34 22.30 -9.35 -2.38
N ALA A 35 21.32 -9.99 -2.99
CA ALA A 35 20.11 -9.36 -3.43
C ALA A 35 19.38 -8.89 -2.16
N ARG A 36 19.84 -7.78 -1.58
CA ARG A 36 19.08 -7.08 -0.58
C ARG A 36 17.82 -6.62 -1.28
N ALA A 37 16.72 -7.33 -1.03
CA ALA A 37 15.40 -6.84 -1.33
C ALA A 37 15.28 -5.49 -0.62
N SER A 38 15.43 -4.40 -1.39
CA SER A 38 15.15 -3.05 -0.91
C SER A 38 13.65 -3.01 -0.69
N SER A 39 13.22 -3.32 0.53
CA SER A 39 11.85 -3.04 0.95
C SER A 39 11.73 -1.53 0.86
N ALA A 40 11.07 -1.04 -0.20
CA ALA A 40 10.67 0.35 -0.30
C ALA A 40 9.67 0.58 0.84
N THR A 41 10.18 0.98 1.99
CA THR A 41 9.35 1.40 3.12
C THR A 41 8.69 2.70 2.70
N THR A 42 7.41 2.65 2.34
CA THR A 42 6.64 3.86 2.06
C THR A 42 6.69 4.72 3.32
N ARG A 43 7.33 5.89 3.19
CA ARG A 43 7.46 6.82 4.32
C ARG A 43 6.07 7.25 4.78
N ALA A 44 5.80 7.15 6.08
CA ALA A 44 4.57 7.63 6.67
C ALA A 44 4.45 9.14 6.50
N LEU A 45 3.32 9.61 5.93
CA LEU A 45 2.99 11.02 5.81
C LEU A 45 2.51 11.54 7.17
N SER A 46 3.03 12.69 7.59
CA SER A 46 2.55 13.41 8.78
C SER A 46 1.18 14.05 8.52
N ILE A 47 0.48 14.45 9.59
CA ILE A 47 -0.79 15.19 9.48
C ILE A 47 -0.60 16.47 8.66
N ALA A 48 0.50 17.20 8.87
CA ALA A 48 0.81 18.42 8.12
C ALA A 48 0.99 18.15 6.62
N GLU A 49 1.71 17.09 6.24
CA GLU A 49 1.89 16.71 4.83
C GLU A 49 0.57 16.26 4.19
N LEU A 50 -0.27 15.51 4.91
CA LEU A 50 -1.60 15.13 4.47
C LEU A 50 -2.48 16.36 4.27
N THR A 51 -2.47 17.30 5.24
CA THR A 51 -3.23 18.56 5.19
C THR A 51 -2.83 19.41 3.98
N THR A 52 -1.52 19.55 3.73
CA THR A 52 -1.01 20.34 2.60
C THR A 52 -1.44 19.76 1.26
N ARG A 53 -1.46 18.43 1.13
CA ARG A 53 -1.80 17.73 -0.11
C ARG A 53 -3.29 17.56 -0.35
N SER A 54 -4.14 17.93 0.61
CA SER A 54 -5.58 17.74 0.55
C SER A 54 -6.29 18.99 0.05
N ASP A 55 -7.29 18.81 -0.81
CA ASP A 55 -8.24 19.85 -1.20
C ASP A 55 -9.39 19.92 -0.19
N VAL A 56 -9.77 18.75 0.36
CA VAL A 56 -10.88 18.60 1.31
C VAL A 56 -10.46 17.67 2.44
N ILE A 57 -10.78 18.04 3.69
CA ILE A 57 -10.59 17.19 4.87
C ILE A 57 -11.92 17.19 5.65
N VAL A 58 -12.46 15.99 5.87
CA VAL A 58 -13.76 15.83 6.53
C VAL A 58 -13.71 14.77 7.62
N LEU A 59 -14.57 14.97 8.63
CA LEU A 59 -15.03 13.91 9.51
C LEU A 59 -16.45 13.55 9.09
N GLY A 60 -16.77 12.27 9.15
CA GLY A 60 -18.10 11.78 8.79
C GLY A 60 -18.22 10.28 8.93
N THR A 61 -19.39 9.79 8.60
CA THR A 61 -19.73 8.36 8.64
C THR A 61 -19.84 7.81 7.22
N VAL A 62 -19.24 6.65 6.98
CA VAL A 62 -19.38 5.92 5.70
C VAL A 62 -20.84 5.49 5.55
N SER A 63 -21.54 6.02 4.55
CA SER A 63 -22.95 5.77 4.33
C SER A 63 -23.25 4.79 3.20
N PHE A 64 -22.29 4.55 2.30
CA PHE A 64 -22.47 3.64 1.16
C PHE A 64 -21.13 3.26 0.55
N ILE A 65 -21.01 2.01 0.11
CA ILE A 65 -19.85 1.50 -0.63
C ILE A 65 -20.38 0.66 -1.80
N ALA A 66 -19.91 0.95 -3.02
CA ALA A 66 -20.19 0.14 -4.19
C ALA A 66 -19.02 0.08 -5.14
N SER A 67 -18.75 -1.12 -5.66
CA SER A 67 -17.76 -1.36 -6.69
C SER A 67 -18.45 -1.60 -8.03
N ASP A 68 -17.88 -1.04 -9.09
CA ASP A 68 -18.33 -1.26 -10.46
C ASP A 68 -17.15 -1.18 -11.43
N TRP A 69 -17.35 -1.67 -12.64
CA TRP A 69 -16.39 -1.48 -13.73
C TRP A 69 -16.38 0.00 -14.15
N ASN A 70 -15.19 0.52 -14.42
CA ASN A 70 -15.09 1.82 -15.07
C ASN A 70 -15.75 1.78 -16.47
N LEU A 71 -16.00 2.96 -17.06
CA LEU A 71 -16.70 3.09 -18.34
C LEU A 71 -16.13 2.22 -19.47
N ASN A 72 -14.82 2.00 -19.47
CA ASN A 72 -14.11 1.21 -20.49
C ASN A 72 -13.98 -0.28 -20.12
N ARG A 73 -14.48 -0.69 -18.96
CA ARG A 73 -14.33 -2.05 -18.40
C ARG A 73 -12.89 -2.53 -18.27
N THR A 74 -11.95 -1.62 -18.03
CA THR A 74 -10.53 -1.92 -17.88
C THR A 74 -10.07 -2.01 -16.44
N ALA A 75 -10.87 -1.48 -15.50
CA ALA A 75 -10.57 -1.50 -14.06
C ALA A 75 -11.86 -1.48 -13.24
N ILE A 76 -11.82 -2.09 -12.06
CA ILE A 76 -12.87 -1.94 -11.05
C ILE A 76 -12.57 -0.69 -10.25
N GLU A 77 -13.57 0.14 -10.02
CA GLU A 77 -13.53 1.33 -9.18
C GLU A 77 -14.57 1.18 -8.05
N THR A 78 -14.17 1.53 -6.83
CA THR A 78 -15.08 1.58 -5.68
C THR A 78 -15.42 3.02 -5.38
N ARG A 79 -16.73 3.33 -5.32
CA ARG A 79 -17.26 4.58 -4.80
C ARG A 79 -17.59 4.40 -3.33
N ILE A 80 -17.16 5.35 -2.53
CA ILE A 80 -17.45 5.45 -1.10
C ILE A 80 -18.15 6.80 -0.88
N ASP A 81 -19.34 6.77 -0.30
CA ASP A 81 -20.07 7.97 0.09
C ASP A 81 -19.96 8.19 1.60
N LEU A 82 -19.62 9.41 1.99
CA LEU A 82 -19.56 9.85 3.38
C LEU A 82 -20.70 10.82 3.67
N LYS A 83 -21.42 10.59 4.76
CA LYS A 83 -22.23 11.62 5.41
C LYS A 83 -21.28 12.47 6.26
N VAL A 84 -21.10 13.74 5.88
CA VAL A 84 -20.16 14.64 6.52
C VAL A 84 -20.78 15.23 7.77
N GLU A 85 -20.04 15.15 8.87
CA GLU A 85 -20.41 15.71 10.18
C GLU A 85 -19.65 17.02 10.43
N GLU A 86 -18.39 17.08 10.00
CA GLU A 86 -17.54 18.26 10.14
C GLU A 86 -16.59 18.40 8.96
N THR A 87 -16.40 19.61 8.47
CA THR A 87 -15.41 19.95 7.44
C THR A 87 -14.26 20.70 8.07
N LEU A 88 -13.05 20.12 8.03
CA LEU A 88 -11.84 20.73 8.60
C LEU A 88 -11.10 21.58 7.56
N LYS A 89 -11.19 21.23 6.27
CA LYS A 89 -10.58 21.98 5.16
C LYS A 89 -11.44 21.86 3.91
N GLY A 90 -11.47 22.94 3.11
CA GLY A 90 -12.18 22.98 1.83
C GLY A 90 -13.69 23.23 1.99
N THR A 91 -14.44 22.97 0.93
CA THR A 91 -15.89 23.16 0.88
C THR A 91 -16.60 21.86 0.53
N VAL A 92 -17.66 21.55 1.24
CA VAL A 92 -18.52 20.38 1.03
C VAL A 92 -19.96 20.83 0.85
N GLU A 93 -20.55 20.39 -0.25
CA GLU A 93 -21.97 20.67 -0.52
C GLU A 93 -22.85 19.56 0.08
N HIS A 94 -24.04 19.95 0.56
CA HIS A 94 -25.09 19.04 1.04
C HIS A 94 -24.64 18.03 2.14
N ALA A 95 -23.60 18.35 2.91
CA ALA A 95 -23.05 17.49 3.96
C ALA A 95 -22.77 16.04 3.47
N LYS A 96 -22.41 15.90 2.19
CA LYS A 96 -22.08 14.62 1.57
C LYS A 96 -20.84 14.74 0.70
N VAL A 97 -19.96 13.72 0.78
CA VAL A 97 -18.78 13.58 -0.07
C VAL A 97 -18.79 12.20 -0.70
N SER A 98 -18.54 12.13 -2.01
CA SER A 98 -18.27 10.87 -2.72
C SER A 98 -16.81 10.83 -3.10
N LEU A 99 -16.11 9.78 -2.69
CA LEU A 99 -14.73 9.53 -3.09
C LEU A 99 -14.62 8.23 -3.88
N TYR A 100 -13.54 8.10 -4.65
CA TYR A 100 -13.32 6.98 -5.54
C TYR A 100 -11.92 6.40 -5.35
N GLN A 101 -11.82 5.09 -5.38
CA GLN A 101 -10.54 4.39 -5.37
C GLN A 101 -10.56 3.24 -6.38
N LEU A 102 -9.38 2.89 -6.91
CA LEU A 102 -9.23 1.71 -7.75
C LEU A 102 -9.30 0.45 -6.90
N GLY A 103 -9.85 -0.61 -7.48
CA GLY A 103 -10.06 -1.89 -6.83
C GLY A 103 -11.49 -2.08 -6.35
N GLY A 104 -11.78 -3.30 -5.90
CA GLY A 104 -13.09 -3.74 -5.44
C GLY A 104 -13.45 -5.12 -5.97
N VAL A 105 -14.71 -5.52 -5.77
CA VAL A 105 -15.25 -6.81 -6.22
C VAL A 105 -16.52 -6.56 -7.02
N VAL A 106 -16.60 -7.14 -8.22
CA VAL A 106 -17.78 -7.10 -9.09
C VAL A 106 -18.03 -8.51 -9.62
N GLY A 107 -19.09 -9.17 -9.15
CA GLY A 107 -19.36 -10.59 -9.45
C GLY A 107 -18.17 -11.46 -9.04
N ASP A 108 -17.63 -12.25 -9.97
CA ASP A 108 -16.48 -13.13 -9.72
C ASP A 108 -15.12 -12.43 -9.94
N SER A 109 -15.13 -11.15 -10.29
CA SER A 109 -13.92 -10.38 -10.54
C SER A 109 -13.52 -9.57 -9.31
N ALA A 110 -12.28 -9.73 -8.85
CA ALA A 110 -11.70 -8.94 -7.78
C ALA A 110 -10.43 -8.25 -8.26
N SER A 111 -10.26 -7.00 -7.90
CA SER A 111 -9.04 -6.22 -8.09
C SER A 111 -8.70 -5.51 -6.80
N SER A 112 -7.44 -5.56 -6.39
CA SER A 112 -6.97 -4.88 -5.18
C SER A 112 -5.70 -4.12 -5.48
N LEU A 113 -5.68 -2.84 -5.09
CA LEU A 113 -4.44 -2.12 -4.82
C LEU A 113 -4.15 -2.33 -3.34
N GLY A 114 -3.12 -3.10 -3.01
CA GLY A 114 -2.79 -3.52 -1.63
C GLY A 114 -2.63 -2.37 -0.63
N GLU A 115 -2.45 -1.15 -1.13
CA GLU A 115 -2.32 0.07 -0.31
C GLU A 115 -3.60 0.94 -0.28
N ALA A 116 -4.70 0.52 -0.91
CA ALA A 116 -5.95 1.29 -0.87
C ALA A 116 -6.53 1.33 0.55
N ALA A 117 -7.11 2.47 0.93
CA ALA A 117 -7.77 2.59 2.22
C ALA A 117 -8.96 1.62 2.33
N ALA A 118 -9.06 0.92 3.44
CA ALA A 118 -10.21 0.07 3.74
C ALA A 118 -11.31 0.89 4.41
N PHE A 119 -12.54 0.78 3.90
CA PHE A 119 -13.74 1.41 4.45
C PHE A 119 -14.79 0.35 4.78
N VAL A 120 -15.57 0.63 5.83
CA VAL A 120 -16.70 -0.22 6.26
C VAL A 120 -17.94 0.68 6.41
N GLU A 121 -19.09 0.26 5.90
CA GLU A 121 -20.34 1.02 6.09
C GLU A 121 -20.66 1.18 7.57
N GLY A 122 -21.07 2.39 7.97
CA GLY A 122 -21.31 2.77 9.36
C GLY A 122 -20.05 3.19 10.14
N GLU A 123 -18.87 3.06 9.55
CA GLU A 123 -17.62 3.50 10.20
C GLU A 123 -17.52 5.03 10.25
N SER A 124 -17.17 5.57 11.42
CA SER A 124 -16.79 6.98 11.56
C SER A 124 -15.34 7.19 11.15
N VAL A 125 -15.08 8.14 10.28
CA VAL A 125 -13.76 8.37 9.68
C VAL A 125 -13.39 9.84 9.63
N ALA A 126 -12.08 10.13 9.69
CA ALA A 126 -11.48 11.38 9.24
C ALA A 126 -10.70 11.08 7.95
N VAL A 127 -10.97 11.83 6.87
CA VAL A 127 -10.39 11.54 5.56
C VAL A 127 -9.79 12.78 4.91
N PHE A 128 -8.56 12.64 4.44
CA PHE A 128 -7.81 13.62 3.66
C PHE A 128 -8.00 13.30 2.17
N LEU A 129 -8.62 14.22 1.44
CA LEU A 129 -9.05 14.01 0.07
C LEU A 129 -8.40 15.02 -0.88
N SER A 130 -7.94 14.54 -2.03
CA SER A 130 -7.50 15.38 -3.14
C SER A 130 -8.28 15.06 -4.41
N LYS A 131 -8.40 16.04 -5.29
CA LYS A 131 -8.99 15.85 -6.60
C LYS A 131 -7.98 15.19 -7.55
N ASN A 132 -8.43 14.24 -8.31
CA ASN A 132 -7.66 13.66 -9.41
C ASN A 132 -7.90 14.46 -10.71
N ASN A 133 -7.25 14.04 -11.81
CA ASN A 133 -7.38 14.68 -13.13
C ASN A 133 -8.81 14.66 -13.71
N ARG A 134 -9.75 13.94 -13.09
CA ARG A 134 -11.17 13.89 -13.46
C ARG A 134 -12.05 14.65 -12.45
N GLU A 135 -11.47 15.54 -11.66
CA GLU A 135 -12.15 16.28 -10.59
C GLU A 135 -12.83 15.40 -9.52
N ARG A 136 -12.52 14.10 -9.48
CA ARG A 136 -13.06 13.16 -8.49
C ARG A 136 -12.16 13.10 -7.27
N LEU A 137 -12.75 13.09 -6.09
CA LEU A 137 -12.02 12.99 -4.83
C LEU A 137 -11.47 11.58 -4.63
N GLN A 138 -10.24 11.51 -4.13
CA GLN A 138 -9.54 10.29 -3.75
C GLN A 138 -8.76 10.50 -2.46
N VAL A 139 -8.47 9.43 -1.73
CA VAL A 139 -7.71 9.50 -0.48
C VAL A 139 -6.24 9.87 -0.77
N VAL A 140 -5.72 10.86 -0.06
CA VAL A 140 -4.31 11.26 -0.17
C VAL A 140 -3.42 10.17 0.40
N GLY A 141 -2.38 9.77 -0.37
CA GLY A 141 -1.40 8.78 0.08
C GLY A 141 -1.99 7.39 0.32
N PHE A 142 -3.01 6.99 -0.45
CA PHE A 142 -3.69 5.70 -0.34
C PHE A 142 -4.32 5.53 1.06
N PHE A 143 -3.93 4.49 1.84
CA PHE A 143 -4.45 4.29 3.20
C PHE A 143 -4.05 5.39 4.18
N GLN A 144 -2.97 6.13 3.91
CA GLN A 144 -2.38 7.06 4.87
C GLN A 144 -3.29 8.24 5.21
N GLY A 145 -4.11 8.67 4.25
CA GLY A 145 -5.06 9.77 4.44
C GLY A 145 -6.41 9.35 5.04
N LYS A 146 -6.56 8.10 5.50
CA LYS A 146 -7.77 7.63 6.18
C LYS A 146 -7.47 7.28 7.63
N PHE A 147 -8.24 7.87 8.55
CA PHE A 147 -8.23 7.54 9.97
C PHE A 147 -9.62 7.06 10.38
N SER A 148 -9.69 5.94 11.07
CA SER A 148 -10.91 5.50 11.76
C SER A 148 -11.11 6.33 13.02
N VAL A 149 -12.32 6.78 13.30
CA VAL A 149 -12.64 7.46 14.56
C VAL A 149 -13.26 6.44 15.50
N GLU A 150 -12.51 6.08 16.53
CA GLU A 150 -12.87 5.03 17.49
C GLU A 150 -13.19 5.61 18.86
N ARG A 151 -14.27 5.09 19.46
CA ARG A 151 -14.58 5.41 20.86
C ARG A 151 -13.79 4.49 21.77
N ARG A 152 -13.00 5.09 22.66
CA ARG A 152 -12.24 4.38 23.71
C ARG A 152 -12.59 4.94 25.09
N PRO A 153 -12.16 4.28 26.20
CA PRO A 153 -12.40 4.77 27.55
C PRO A 153 -11.91 6.21 27.79
N GLU A 154 -10.78 6.56 27.16
CA GLU A 154 -10.16 7.90 27.24
C GLU A 154 -10.80 8.94 26.30
N GLY A 155 -11.72 8.55 25.43
CA GLY A 155 -12.40 9.45 24.49
C GLY A 155 -12.41 8.97 23.06
N LEU A 156 -12.64 9.91 22.12
CA LEU A 156 -12.57 9.62 20.68
C LEU A 156 -11.12 9.69 20.20
N MET A 157 -10.72 8.67 19.42
CA MET A 157 -9.38 8.55 18.88
C MET A 157 -9.42 8.50 17.35
N ALA A 158 -8.57 9.26 16.69
CA ALA A 158 -8.27 9.10 15.28
C ALA A 158 -7.13 8.07 15.11
N VAL A 159 -7.41 6.97 14.42
CA VAL A 159 -6.53 5.79 14.34
C VAL A 159 -6.22 5.45 12.90
N ARG A 160 -4.94 5.45 12.55
CA ARG A 160 -4.46 5.05 11.21
C ARG A 160 -3.92 3.62 11.22
N ARG A 161 -4.37 2.81 10.26
CA ARG A 161 -3.92 1.42 10.08
C ARG A 161 -3.48 1.17 8.65
N VAL A 162 -2.49 0.29 8.50
CA VAL A 162 -2.20 -0.33 7.20
C VAL A 162 -3.29 -1.37 6.92
N PRO A 163 -3.85 -1.42 5.70
CA PRO A 163 -4.82 -2.44 5.35
C PRO A 163 -4.31 -3.86 5.63
N GLY A 164 -5.14 -4.69 6.27
CA GLY A 164 -4.78 -6.05 6.68
C GLY A 164 -3.90 -6.15 7.93
N VAL A 165 -3.50 -5.03 8.54
CA VAL A 165 -2.71 -5.01 9.78
C VAL A 165 -3.56 -4.50 10.93
N SER A 166 -3.70 -5.31 11.98
CA SER A 166 -4.51 -4.94 13.14
C SER A 166 -3.90 -3.84 14.01
N LYS A 167 -2.56 -3.81 14.09
CA LYS A 167 -1.85 -2.82 14.90
C LYS A 167 -1.90 -1.45 14.22
N PRO A 168 -2.30 -0.39 14.95
CA PRO A 168 -2.23 0.99 14.45
C PRO A 168 -0.80 1.41 14.11
N VAL A 169 -0.68 2.26 13.08
CA VAL A 169 0.56 2.99 12.77
C VAL A 169 0.64 4.26 13.59
N ASP A 170 -0.49 4.98 13.67
CA ASP A 170 -0.64 6.21 14.45
C ASP A 170 -1.98 6.24 15.16
N GLU A 171 -1.99 6.88 16.31
CA GLU A 171 -3.17 7.12 17.14
C GLU A 171 -3.09 8.52 17.76
N PHE A 172 -4.18 9.27 17.68
CA PHE A 172 -4.29 10.61 18.25
C PHE A 172 -5.63 10.78 18.95
N PRO A 173 -5.71 11.43 20.14
CA PRO A 173 -6.96 11.98 20.61
C PRO A 173 -7.58 12.88 19.52
N LEU A 174 -8.90 12.73 19.27
CA LEU A 174 -9.55 13.40 18.12
C LEU A 174 -9.39 14.92 18.15
N ASP A 175 -9.42 15.52 19.33
CA ASP A 175 -9.24 16.98 19.48
C ASP A 175 -7.81 17.40 19.12
N ASN A 176 -6.81 16.63 19.51
CA ASN A 176 -5.41 16.87 19.14
C ASN A 176 -5.20 16.68 17.61
N PHE A 177 -5.82 15.67 17.03
CA PHE A 177 -5.81 15.47 15.58
C PHE A 177 -6.37 16.67 14.84
N LYS A 178 -7.53 17.20 15.26
CA LYS A 178 -8.14 18.41 14.67
C LYS A 178 -7.24 19.63 14.82
N LEU A 179 -6.62 19.81 15.98
CA LEU A 179 -5.69 20.91 16.23
C LEU A 179 -4.49 20.86 15.27
N GLN A 180 -3.87 19.69 15.09
CA GLN A 180 -2.75 19.52 14.14
C GLN A 180 -3.18 19.82 12.69
N VAL A 181 -4.39 19.45 12.28
CA VAL A 181 -4.94 19.81 10.97
C VAL A 181 -5.08 21.32 10.85
N GLN A 182 -5.64 21.99 11.88
CA GLN A 182 -5.87 23.43 11.90
C GLN A 182 -4.55 24.21 11.82
N GLU A 183 -3.55 23.79 12.60
CA GLU A 183 -2.20 24.38 12.59
C GLU A 183 -1.53 24.25 11.20
N ALA A 184 -1.79 23.18 10.50
CA ALA A 184 -1.22 22.94 9.16
C ALA A 184 -1.94 23.69 8.03
N ILE A 185 -3.11 24.27 8.28
CA ILE A 185 -3.86 25.12 7.31
C ILE A 185 -3.39 26.58 7.37
N THR A 186 -2.89 27.03 8.54
CA THR A 186 -2.46 28.41 8.80
C THR A 186 -1.13 28.71 8.16
#